data_4c100fa6865ab15ad1c84be38b4e8464
#
_entry.id   4c100fa6865ab15ad1c84be38b4e8464
#
_cell.length_a   1.000
_cell.length_b   1.000
_cell.length_c   1.000
_cell.angle_alpha   90.00
_cell.angle_beta   90.00
_cell.angle_gamma   90.00
#
_symmetry.space_group_name_H-M   'P 1'
#
loop_
_entity.id
_entity.type
_entity.pdbx_description
1 polymer ?
#
loop_
_entity_poly.entity_id
_entity_poly.type
_entity_poly.pdbx_seq_one_letter_code
_entity_poly.pdbx_strand_id
1 'polypeptide(L)'
;MKNIRIAEAELPIMKLLWERGELTSTEILSGLSGNKSTLKTFLKRLVEKGAVETEEIKTRTFRYRAAVTQEEYINQERKGFLDRVFDGSARNMLLNFVKEEKLTRKDIKDLLDLIEKEG
;
A
#
# COMPACT_ATOMS: atom_id res chain seq x y z
N MET A 1 -9.32 -5.04 13.40
CA MET A 1 -8.89 -4.72 12.05
C MET A 1 -8.18 -5.90 11.41
N LYS A 2 -8.65 -6.31 10.27
CA LYS A 2 -8.01 -7.40 9.55
C LYS A 2 -6.74 -6.90 8.87
N ASN A 3 -5.63 -7.59 9.11
CA ASN A 3 -4.41 -7.34 8.34
C ASN A 3 -4.56 -8.07 7.01
N ILE A 4 -4.68 -7.30 5.94
CA ILE A 4 -4.81 -7.87 4.60
C ILE A 4 -3.42 -7.88 3.97
N ARG A 5 -2.97 -9.08 3.61
CA ARG A 5 -1.65 -9.24 3.01
C ARG A 5 -1.71 -9.01 1.50
N ILE A 6 -1.13 -7.92 1.06
CA ILE A 6 -1.02 -7.61 -0.36
C ILE A 6 0.35 -8.07 -0.84
N ALA A 7 0.35 -9.00 -1.81
CA ALA A 7 1.60 -9.48 -2.39
C ALA A 7 2.27 -8.37 -3.19
N GLU A 8 3.59 -8.41 -3.26
CA GLU A 8 4.35 -7.41 -4.00
C GLU A 8 3.88 -7.29 -5.45
N ALA A 9 3.58 -8.43 -6.09
CA ALA A 9 3.10 -8.43 -7.47
C ALA A 9 1.70 -7.83 -7.64
N GLU A 10 0.91 -7.80 -6.58
CA GLU A 10 -0.45 -7.22 -6.58
C GLU A 10 -0.45 -5.72 -6.29
N LEU A 11 0.65 -5.23 -5.73
CA LEU A 11 0.74 -3.85 -5.28
C LEU A 11 0.52 -2.81 -6.39
N PRO A 12 0.99 -3.01 -7.63
CA PRO A 12 0.73 -2.04 -8.70
C PRO A 12 -0.76 -1.76 -8.92
N ILE A 13 -1.62 -2.76 -8.75
CA ILE A 13 -3.06 -2.58 -8.88
C ILE A 13 -3.57 -1.69 -7.75
N MET A 14 -3.13 -1.95 -6.52
CA MET A 14 -3.51 -1.14 -5.37
C MET A 14 -3.07 0.30 -5.52
N LYS A 15 -1.82 0.52 -5.97
CA LYS A 15 -1.29 1.86 -6.19
C LYS A 15 -2.12 2.65 -7.20
N LEU A 16 -2.53 1.98 -8.27
CA LEU A 16 -3.35 2.60 -9.29
C LEU A 16 -4.72 3.01 -8.73
N LEU A 17 -5.35 2.14 -7.95
CA LEU A 17 -6.64 2.43 -7.32
C LEU A 17 -6.53 3.55 -6.28
N TRP A 18 -5.46 3.58 -5.51
CA TRP A 18 -5.23 4.66 -4.55
C TRP A 18 -5.04 6.00 -5.25
N GLU A 19 -4.36 5.98 -6.40
CA GLU A 19 -4.08 7.20 -7.15
C GLU A 19 -5.29 7.73 -7.90
N ARG A 20 -6.03 6.84 -8.59
CA ARG A 20 -7.12 7.23 -9.48
C ARG A 20 -8.54 7.03 -8.94
N GLY A 21 -8.67 6.32 -7.84
CA GLY A 21 -9.98 6.02 -7.27
C GLY A 21 -10.65 4.83 -7.95
N GLU A 22 -11.98 4.87 -8.11
CA GLU A 22 -12.71 3.77 -8.72
C GLU A 22 -12.40 3.63 -10.20
N LEU A 23 -12.09 2.42 -10.63
CA LEU A 23 -11.77 2.10 -12.02
C LEU A 23 -12.46 0.82 -12.45
N THR A 24 -12.78 0.74 -13.74
CA THR A 24 -13.25 -0.51 -14.36
C THR A 24 -12.06 -1.42 -14.63
N SER A 25 -12.32 -2.71 -14.87
CA SER A 25 -11.23 -3.66 -15.17
C SER A 25 -10.45 -3.22 -16.41
N THR A 26 -11.14 -2.70 -17.43
CA THR A 26 -10.49 -2.20 -18.64
C THR A 26 -9.53 -1.05 -18.32
N GLU A 27 -9.97 -0.12 -17.49
CA GLU A 27 -9.13 1.01 -17.07
C GLU A 27 -7.91 0.54 -16.28
N ILE A 28 -8.08 -0.43 -15.39
CA ILE A 28 -6.99 -0.99 -14.61
C ILE A 28 -5.96 -1.65 -15.53
N LEU A 29 -6.43 -2.50 -16.44
CA LEU A 29 -5.56 -3.23 -17.36
C LEU A 29 -4.83 -2.30 -18.33
N SER A 30 -5.48 -1.22 -18.75
CA SER A 30 -4.87 -0.22 -19.62
C SER A 30 -3.83 0.62 -18.90
N GLY A 31 -4.01 0.82 -17.60
CA GLY A 31 -3.11 1.66 -16.80
C GLY A 31 -1.86 0.95 -16.30
N LEU A 32 -1.75 -0.35 -16.53
CA LEU A 32 -0.62 -1.14 -16.03
C LEU A 32 0.04 -1.91 -17.17
N SER A 33 1.36 -2.09 -17.06
CA SER A 33 2.10 -2.95 -17.98
C SER A 33 2.03 -4.39 -17.49
N GLY A 34 2.19 -5.33 -18.41
CA GLY A 34 2.22 -6.73 -18.08
C GLY A 34 1.13 -7.53 -18.77
N ASN A 35 1.12 -8.82 -18.49
CA ASN A 35 0.17 -9.76 -19.10
C ASN A 35 -1.22 -9.53 -18.51
N LYS A 36 -2.19 -9.28 -19.37
CA LYS A 36 -3.59 -9.02 -18.96
C LYS A 36 -4.20 -10.15 -18.17
N SER A 37 -3.91 -11.38 -18.56
CA SER A 37 -4.42 -12.56 -17.86
C SER A 37 -3.89 -12.64 -16.43
N THR A 38 -2.60 -12.34 -16.25
CA THR A 38 -1.96 -12.31 -14.95
C THR A 38 -2.54 -11.19 -14.06
N LEU A 39 -2.73 -10.01 -14.66
CA LEU A 39 -3.32 -8.87 -13.94
C LEU A 39 -4.75 -9.17 -13.49
N LYS A 40 -5.53 -9.83 -14.33
CA LYS A 40 -6.90 -10.25 -13.96
C LYS A 40 -6.88 -11.22 -12.78
N THR A 41 -5.92 -12.14 -12.75
CA THR A 41 -5.76 -13.09 -11.65
C THR A 41 -5.44 -12.35 -10.35
N PHE A 42 -4.54 -11.37 -10.41
CA PHE A 42 -4.18 -10.56 -9.24
C PHE A 42 -5.37 -9.74 -8.74
N LEU A 43 -6.12 -9.16 -9.66
CA LEU A 43 -7.31 -8.39 -9.30
C LEU A 43 -8.34 -9.28 -8.59
N LYS A 44 -8.55 -10.47 -9.11
CA LYS A 44 -9.45 -11.45 -8.50
C LYS A 44 -9.00 -11.80 -7.08
N ARG A 45 -7.71 -12.02 -6.90
CA ARG A 45 -7.14 -12.34 -5.58
C ARG A 45 -7.34 -11.20 -4.60
N LEU A 46 -7.15 -9.97 -5.05
CA LEU A 46 -7.34 -8.80 -4.20
C LEU A 46 -8.80 -8.67 -3.75
N VAL A 47 -9.74 -8.96 -4.62
CA VAL A 47 -11.15 -8.98 -4.27
C VAL A 47 -11.44 -10.09 -3.25
N GLU A 48 -10.91 -11.28 -3.48
CA GLU A 48 -11.10 -12.42 -2.57
C GLU A 48 -10.52 -12.15 -1.17
N LYS A 49 -9.40 -11.43 -1.11
CA LYS A 49 -8.78 -11.05 0.16
C LYS A 49 -9.53 -9.94 0.90
N GLY A 50 -10.42 -9.25 0.21
CA GLY A 50 -11.09 -8.08 0.78
C GLY A 50 -10.30 -6.80 0.68
N ALA A 51 -9.20 -6.78 -0.08
CA ALA A 51 -8.41 -5.57 -0.28
C ALA A 51 -9.04 -4.64 -1.32
N VAL A 52 -9.83 -5.21 -2.23
CA VAL A 52 -10.53 -4.49 -3.29
C VAL A 52 -11.99 -4.87 -3.24
N GLU A 53 -12.85 -3.87 -3.33
CA GLU A 53 -14.29 -4.08 -3.45
C GLU A 53 -14.70 -3.91 -4.89
N THR A 54 -15.71 -4.65 -5.30
CA THR A 54 -16.21 -4.60 -6.67
C THR A 54 -17.72 -4.43 -6.67
N GLU A 55 -18.22 -3.72 -7.68
CA GLU A 55 -19.64 -3.46 -7.84
C GLU A 55 -19.99 -3.54 -9.33
N GLU A 56 -21.05 -4.27 -9.64
CA GLU A 56 -21.56 -4.34 -11.01
C GLU A 56 -22.35 -3.08 -11.31
N ILE A 57 -21.88 -2.27 -12.27
CA ILE A 57 -22.56 -1.01 -12.63
C ILE A 57 -23.54 -1.17 -13.79
N LYS A 58 -23.32 -2.19 -14.61
CA LYS A 58 -24.25 -2.62 -15.65
C LYS A 58 -23.85 -4.03 -16.07
N THR A 59 -24.65 -4.70 -16.84
CA THR A 59 -24.41 -6.09 -17.24
C THR A 59 -22.96 -6.31 -17.66
N ARG A 60 -22.26 -7.18 -16.90
CA ARG A 60 -20.87 -7.59 -17.15
C ARG A 60 -19.84 -6.45 -17.05
N THR A 61 -20.21 -5.32 -16.51
CA THR A 61 -19.27 -4.22 -16.30
C THR A 61 -19.15 -3.97 -14.81
N PHE A 62 -17.94 -4.14 -14.28
CA PHE A 62 -17.66 -3.99 -12.86
C PHE A 62 -16.72 -2.82 -12.62
N ARG A 63 -16.92 -2.16 -11.51
CA ARG A 63 -16.05 -1.11 -11.02
C ARG A 63 -15.35 -1.61 -9.77
N TYR A 64 -14.09 -1.25 -9.62
CA TYR A 64 -13.25 -1.70 -8.51
C TYR A 64 -12.75 -0.51 -7.72
N ARG A 65 -12.69 -0.65 -6.41
CA ARG A 65 -12.13 0.38 -5.55
C ARG A 65 -11.33 -0.27 -4.42
N ALA A 66 -10.34 0.46 -3.89
CA ALA A 66 -9.57 -0.05 -2.76
C ALA A 66 -10.46 -0.07 -1.52
N ALA A 67 -10.49 -1.23 -0.84
CA ALA A 67 -11.19 -1.37 0.44
C ALA A 67 -10.27 -1.02 1.60
N VAL A 68 -8.96 -1.05 1.37
CA VAL A 68 -7.92 -0.66 2.32
C VAL A 68 -7.31 0.63 1.80
N THR A 69 -7.22 1.66 2.65
CA THR A 69 -6.59 2.91 2.23
C THR A 69 -5.09 2.76 2.16
N GLN A 70 -4.43 3.63 1.40
CA GLN A 70 -2.98 3.64 1.32
C GLN A 70 -2.36 3.88 2.70
N GLU A 71 -2.95 4.75 3.49
CA GLU A 71 -2.48 5.03 4.84
C GLU A 71 -2.55 3.81 5.74
N GLU A 72 -3.68 3.09 5.69
CA GLU A 72 -3.85 1.84 6.45
C GLU A 72 -2.80 0.80 6.06
N TYR A 73 -2.56 0.66 4.76
CA TYR A 73 -1.56 -0.26 4.24
C TYR A 73 -0.15 0.11 4.70
N ILE A 74 0.21 1.39 4.58
CA ILE A 74 1.52 1.88 5.01
C ILE A 74 1.73 1.63 6.51
N ASN A 75 0.71 1.91 7.33
CA ASN A 75 0.80 1.69 8.78
C ASN A 75 0.99 0.22 9.11
N GLN A 76 0.27 -0.65 8.42
CA GLN A 76 0.38 -2.10 8.61
C GLN A 76 1.79 -2.59 8.26
N GLU A 77 2.32 -2.16 7.11
CA GLU A 77 3.65 -2.57 6.66
C GLU A 77 4.75 -2.05 7.57
N ARG A 78 4.62 -0.79 8.00
CA ARG A 78 5.59 -0.19 8.92
C ARG A 78 5.64 -0.94 10.23
N LYS A 79 4.49 -1.25 10.80
CA LYS A 79 4.41 -1.99 12.05
C LYS A 79 4.99 -3.40 11.91
N GLY A 80 4.62 -4.09 10.84
CA GLY A 80 5.12 -5.43 10.58
C GLY A 80 6.63 -5.46 10.40
N PHE A 81 7.17 -4.51 9.65
CA PHE A 81 8.62 -4.37 9.47
C PHE A 81 9.33 -4.10 10.78
N LEU A 82 8.78 -3.15 11.56
CA LEU A 82 9.34 -2.78 12.85
C LEU A 82 9.41 -3.98 13.79
N ASP A 83 8.32 -4.74 13.86
CA ASP A 83 8.24 -5.91 14.73
C ASP A 83 9.21 -7.02 14.30
N ARG A 84 9.28 -7.29 13.00
CA ARG A 84 10.13 -8.39 12.48
C ARG A 84 11.61 -8.09 12.54
N VAL A 85 11.99 -6.86 12.23
CA VAL A 85 13.41 -6.51 12.02
C VAL A 85 14.01 -5.83 13.23
N PHE A 86 13.25 -5.04 13.96
CA PHE A 86 13.75 -4.24 15.08
C PHE A 86 13.04 -4.53 16.41
N ASP A 87 12.39 -5.68 16.52
CA ASP A 87 11.71 -6.13 17.74
C ASP A 87 10.78 -5.06 18.34
N GLY A 88 10.12 -4.30 17.46
CA GLY A 88 9.20 -3.25 17.89
C GLY A 88 9.86 -1.93 18.28
N SER A 89 11.17 -1.80 18.12
CA SER A 89 11.90 -0.59 18.54
C SER A 89 12.02 0.43 17.41
N ALA A 90 11.16 1.44 17.44
CA ALA A 90 11.23 2.56 16.50
C ALA A 90 12.56 3.33 16.63
N ARG A 91 13.08 3.41 17.86
CA ARG A 91 14.35 4.07 18.12
C ARG A 91 15.49 3.37 17.35
N ASN A 92 15.56 2.05 17.43
CA ASN A 92 16.62 1.29 16.75
C ASN A 92 16.50 1.40 15.24
N MET A 93 15.29 1.41 14.73
CA MET A 93 15.05 1.59 13.29
C MET A 93 15.56 2.95 12.83
N LEU A 94 15.22 4.02 13.55
CA LEU A 94 15.66 5.37 13.22
C LEU A 94 17.18 5.51 13.29
N LEU A 95 17.80 4.93 14.32
CA LEU A 95 19.25 4.97 14.45
C LEU A 95 19.94 4.27 13.29
N ASN A 96 19.37 3.16 12.83
CA ASN A 96 19.90 2.44 11.69
C ASN A 96 19.84 3.30 10.43
N PHE A 97 18.70 3.94 10.17
CA PHE A 97 18.55 4.82 9.01
C PHE A 97 19.50 5.99 9.04
N VAL A 98 19.68 6.61 10.22
CA VAL A 98 20.62 7.73 10.38
C VAL A 98 22.03 7.32 10.01
N LYS A 99 22.46 6.14 10.44
CA LYS A 99 23.81 5.62 10.15
C LYS A 99 24.01 5.30 8.69
N GLU A 100 23.03 4.63 8.08
CA GLU A 100 23.19 4.09 6.72
C GLU A 100 22.84 5.11 5.64
N GLU A 101 21.85 5.94 5.87
CA GLU A 101 21.35 6.86 4.85
C GLU A 101 21.99 8.25 4.91
N LYS A 102 22.93 8.46 5.83
CA LYS A 102 23.63 9.74 5.98
C LYS A 102 22.71 10.94 6.06
N LEU A 103 21.72 10.83 6.91
CA LEU A 103 20.77 11.92 7.13
C LEU A 103 21.47 13.15 7.71
N THR A 104 21.08 14.34 7.24
CA THR A 104 21.60 15.59 7.73
C THR A 104 20.86 16.01 9.00
N ARG A 105 21.42 17.01 9.71
CA ARG A 105 20.76 17.60 10.89
C ARG A 105 19.38 18.14 10.52
N LYS A 106 19.26 18.73 9.33
CA LYS A 106 17.99 19.25 8.83
C LYS A 106 16.98 18.13 8.67
N ASP A 107 17.39 17.01 8.07
CA ASP A 107 16.52 15.85 7.90
C ASP A 107 15.99 15.36 9.24
N ILE A 108 16.87 15.26 10.24
CA ILE A 108 16.50 14.81 11.58
C ILE A 108 15.54 15.79 12.24
N LYS A 109 15.80 17.09 12.08
CA LYS A 109 14.91 18.12 12.61
C LYS A 109 13.53 18.03 11.98
N ASP A 110 13.47 17.85 10.66
CA ASP A 110 12.21 17.71 9.95
C ASP A 110 11.41 16.48 10.44
N LEU A 111 12.11 15.37 10.71
CA LEU A 111 11.49 14.17 11.26
C LEU A 111 10.92 14.42 12.65
N LEU A 112 11.69 15.12 13.51
CA LEU A 112 11.25 15.47 14.86
C LEU A 112 10.01 16.36 14.83
N ASP A 113 9.98 17.34 13.92
CA ASP A 113 8.83 18.22 13.76
C ASP A 113 7.57 17.42 13.35
N LEU A 114 7.73 16.45 12.48
CA LEU A 114 6.64 15.57 12.08
C LEU A 114 6.11 14.75 13.24
N ILE A 115 7.01 14.20 14.05
CA ILE A 115 6.64 13.39 15.22
C ILE A 115 5.89 14.26 16.24
N GLU A 116 6.34 15.46 16.49
CA GLU A 116 5.69 16.38 17.43
C GLU A 116 4.31 16.79 16.96
N LYS A 117 4.11 16.97 15.64
CA LYS A 117 2.80 17.30 15.07
C LYS A 117 1.82 16.14 15.20
N GLU A 118 2.30 14.92 15.03
CA GLU A 118 1.47 13.73 15.09
C GLU A 118 1.18 13.30 16.53
N GLY A 119 2.05 13.68 17.42
CA GLY A 119 1.92 13.38 18.83
C GLY A 119 1.00 14.35 19.51
#